data_175dccc19cf4a8f1b5bfc04e1e52e6b2
#
_entry.id   175dccc19cf4a8f1b5bfc04e1e52e6b2
#
_cell.length_a   1.000
_cell.length_b   1.000
_cell.length_c   1.000
_cell.angle_alpha   90.00
_cell.angle_beta   90.00
_cell.angle_gamma   90.00
#
_symmetry.space_group_name_H-M   'P 1'
#
loop_
_entity.id
_entity.type
_entity.pdbx_description
1 polymer ?
#
loop_
_entity_poly.entity_id
_entity_poly.type
_entity_poly.pdbx_seq_one_letter_code
_entity_poly.pdbx_strand_id
1 'polypeptide(L)'
;MAAVLGLDIGSSSVIAGLLDGRRVLAESPRAFFRTRHDGGRAEVDPEVLLAAVATAIRGLGERARRVDAVALATMCPAWVALDRDGKALTPIVTHQDRRSVAEARGLEERIGADRHLALCGCRPFPGGISSTTWAWFRKHQPGALRRADLVGHLNTFLHRRLTGSRVTDPSNASFTGLYRTLTLDGWSEELCANLGVSEKVLPEVVDADVIGGGLTREAARRLGLPAGLPMLTGLMDGSAGMLLAGARVGQLFNVVGSTDVLALCTDRPRPHPQLLTRALGVGRKWLQVSTLAAMASALYWAREQFFPEWSLEDFQRELRTLSRRGPRPGCTVRFAPYLAGERTSIEQRQGAFTGLTLATTRMDLLSAIIEGLTAASAERLPLLRATGTALRRTVAVSGGADRLDRLMHRDWPGRWQYRPVTDATMRGLGLLTPRAR
;
A
#
# COMPACT_ATOMS: atom_id res chain seq x y z
N MET A 1 20.51 23.61 3.32
CA MET A 1 20.18 22.22 2.92
C MET A 1 19.02 22.30 1.95
N ALA A 2 19.00 21.46 0.93
CA ALA A 2 17.95 21.41 -0.09
C ALA A 2 16.62 21.02 0.54
N ALA A 3 15.62 21.88 0.47
CA ALA A 3 14.28 21.57 0.96
C ALA A 3 13.53 20.76 -0.09
N VAL A 4 12.92 19.64 0.31
CA VAL A 4 12.13 18.78 -0.57
C VAL A 4 10.64 18.96 -0.26
N LEU A 5 9.83 19.10 -1.30
CA LEU A 5 8.38 19.01 -1.19
C LEU A 5 7.98 17.53 -1.23
N GLY A 6 7.61 16.98 -0.10
CA GLY A 6 7.07 15.62 0.00
C GLY A 6 5.58 15.60 -0.29
N LEU A 7 5.12 14.61 -1.06
CA LEU A 7 3.71 14.32 -1.31
C LEU A 7 3.41 12.90 -0.81
N ASP A 8 2.58 12.78 0.21
CA ASP A 8 2.04 11.50 0.70
C ASP A 8 0.61 11.32 0.17
N ILE A 9 0.43 10.37 -0.75
CA ILE A 9 -0.84 10.13 -1.44
C ILE A 9 -1.37 8.76 -1.02
N GLY A 10 -2.17 8.77 0.03
CA GLY A 10 -2.84 7.59 0.56
C GLY A 10 -4.12 7.22 -0.19
N SER A 11 -4.93 6.34 0.40
CA SER A 11 -6.16 5.82 -0.22
C SER A 11 -7.38 6.75 -0.14
N SER A 12 -7.30 7.84 0.63
CA SER A 12 -8.43 8.77 0.85
C SER A 12 -8.02 10.24 0.95
N SER A 13 -6.73 10.53 1.01
CA SER A 13 -6.24 11.90 1.16
C SER A 13 -4.82 12.07 0.65
N VAL A 14 -4.48 13.32 0.37
CA VAL A 14 -3.13 13.81 0.06
C VAL A 14 -2.67 14.75 1.16
N ILE A 15 -1.43 14.61 1.58
CA ILE A 15 -0.72 15.58 2.43
C ILE A 15 0.52 16.05 1.66
N ALA A 16 0.80 17.33 1.70
CA ALA A 16 2.05 17.90 1.24
C ALA A 16 2.89 18.35 2.45
N GLY A 17 4.19 18.14 2.42
CA GLY A 17 5.09 18.54 3.51
C GLY A 17 6.38 19.16 3.00
N LEU A 18 6.93 20.11 3.73
CA LEU A 18 8.27 20.64 3.51
C LEU A 18 9.27 19.86 4.35
N LEU A 19 10.27 19.28 3.71
CA LEU A 19 11.19 18.34 4.32
C LEU A 19 12.63 18.84 4.28
N ASP A 20 13.34 18.67 5.40
CA ASP A 20 14.78 18.81 5.53
C ASP A 20 15.33 17.52 6.14
N GLY A 21 15.77 16.59 5.30
CA GLY A 21 16.08 15.24 5.71
C GLY A 21 14.88 14.59 6.44
N ARG A 22 15.09 14.07 7.63
CA ARG A 22 14.03 13.43 8.45
C ARG A 22 13.08 14.41 9.15
N ARG A 23 13.30 15.72 9.00
CA ARG A 23 12.51 16.74 9.67
C ARG A 23 11.39 17.20 8.76
N VAL A 24 10.18 17.22 9.29
CA VAL A 24 9.02 17.86 8.65
C VAL A 24 8.97 19.29 9.18
N LEU A 25 9.22 20.25 8.30
CA LEU A 25 9.25 21.69 8.65
C LEU A 25 7.86 22.31 8.63
N ALA A 26 6.99 21.82 7.77
CA ALA A 26 5.59 22.22 7.67
C ALA A 26 4.80 21.11 6.95
N GLU A 27 3.51 21.01 7.27
CA GLU A 27 2.56 20.15 6.56
C GLU A 27 1.32 20.95 6.16
N SER A 28 0.73 20.55 5.05
CA SER A 28 -0.56 21.06 4.63
C SER A 28 -1.72 20.43 5.42
N PRO A 29 -2.89 21.05 5.46
CA PRO A 29 -4.13 20.32 5.75
C PRO A 29 -4.29 19.12 4.79
N ARG A 30 -4.97 18.07 5.24
CA ARG A 30 -5.30 16.92 4.39
C ARG A 30 -6.28 17.34 3.30
N ALA A 31 -5.94 17.07 2.05
CA ALA A 31 -6.85 17.20 0.93
C ALA A 31 -7.50 15.86 0.65
N PHE A 32 -8.78 15.73 0.99
CA PHE A 32 -9.52 14.47 0.88
C PHE A 32 -10.04 14.24 -0.53
N PHE A 33 -10.10 12.96 -0.93
CA PHE A 33 -10.81 12.46 -2.08
C PHE A 33 -11.52 11.14 -1.73
N ARG A 34 -12.46 10.73 -2.55
CA ARG A 34 -13.28 9.56 -2.27
C ARG A 34 -12.93 8.40 -3.20
N THR A 35 -12.70 7.22 -2.64
CA THR A 35 -12.74 5.95 -3.36
C THR A 35 -14.22 5.53 -3.50
N ARG A 36 -14.66 5.29 -4.73
CA ARG A 36 -16.00 4.76 -5.03
C ARG A 36 -15.94 3.25 -4.93
N HIS A 37 -16.85 2.67 -4.15
CA HIS A 37 -17.01 1.22 -4.01
C HIS A 37 -18.33 0.80 -4.68
N ASP A 38 -18.28 -0.23 -5.52
CA ASP A 38 -19.44 -0.80 -6.19
C ASP A 38 -19.16 -2.28 -6.52
N GLY A 39 -19.85 -3.21 -5.84
CA GLY A 39 -19.81 -4.64 -6.14
C GLY A 39 -18.41 -5.26 -6.27
N GLY A 40 -17.48 -4.91 -5.43
CA GLY A 40 -16.08 -5.38 -5.48
C GLY A 40 -15.17 -4.48 -6.31
N ARG A 41 -15.68 -3.41 -6.95
CA ARG A 41 -14.89 -2.34 -7.55
C ARG A 41 -14.47 -1.33 -6.50
N ALA A 42 -13.25 -0.82 -6.62
CA ALA A 42 -12.74 0.27 -5.79
C ALA A 42 -11.92 1.23 -6.65
N GLU A 43 -12.50 2.38 -6.96
CA GLU A 43 -12.02 3.30 -7.99
C GLU A 43 -11.91 4.73 -7.48
N VAL A 44 -10.89 5.45 -7.94
CA VAL A 44 -10.73 6.89 -7.74
C VAL A 44 -10.75 7.61 -9.08
N ASP A 45 -11.42 8.74 -9.14
CA ASP A 45 -11.38 9.62 -10.31
C ASP A 45 -10.00 10.29 -10.41
N PRO A 46 -9.28 10.15 -11.55
CA PRO A 46 -7.94 10.69 -11.72
C PRO A 46 -7.86 12.23 -11.59
N GLU A 47 -8.87 12.95 -12.07
CA GLU A 47 -8.86 14.42 -12.00
C GLU A 47 -9.20 14.93 -10.59
N VAL A 48 -10.07 14.23 -9.86
CA VAL A 48 -10.33 14.51 -8.44
C VAL A 48 -9.06 14.31 -7.62
N LEU A 49 -8.29 13.25 -7.88
CA LEU A 49 -7.01 13.02 -7.22
C LEU A 49 -5.99 14.11 -7.55
N LEU A 50 -5.85 14.52 -8.82
CA LEU A 50 -4.98 15.62 -9.21
C LEU A 50 -5.38 16.95 -8.57
N ALA A 51 -6.67 17.19 -8.41
CA ALA A 51 -7.17 18.39 -7.72
C ALA A 51 -6.79 18.35 -6.22
N ALA A 52 -6.88 17.16 -5.58
CA ALA A 52 -6.44 16.99 -4.19
C ALA A 52 -4.93 17.21 -4.02
N VAL A 53 -4.10 16.73 -4.96
CA VAL A 53 -2.65 17.01 -4.99
C VAL A 53 -2.39 18.52 -5.05
N ALA A 54 -3.06 19.23 -5.97
CA ALA A 54 -2.91 20.68 -6.09
C ALA A 54 -3.38 21.42 -4.83
N THR A 55 -4.47 20.98 -4.21
CA THR A 55 -5.00 21.55 -2.97
C THR A 55 -4.01 21.38 -1.82
N ALA A 56 -3.44 20.17 -1.65
CA ALA A 56 -2.45 19.92 -0.61
C ALA A 56 -1.21 20.82 -0.79
N ILE A 57 -0.67 20.92 -2.00
CA ILE A 57 0.51 21.78 -2.27
C ILE A 57 0.20 23.25 -1.96
N ARG A 58 -0.95 23.77 -2.40
CA ARG A 58 -1.36 25.16 -2.12
C ARG A 58 -1.56 25.41 -0.63
N GLY A 59 -1.93 24.40 0.14
CA GLY A 59 -2.06 24.48 1.60
C GLY A 59 -0.76 24.83 2.33
N LEU A 60 0.41 24.68 1.67
CA LEU A 60 1.71 25.11 2.20
C LEU A 60 2.02 26.60 1.93
N GLY A 61 1.22 27.27 1.09
CA GLY A 61 1.40 28.67 0.70
C GLY A 61 2.72 28.91 -0.05
N GLU A 62 3.25 30.13 0.03
CA GLU A 62 4.48 30.57 -0.66
C GLU A 62 5.73 29.74 -0.29
N ARG A 63 5.70 29.03 0.85
CA ARG A 63 6.82 28.16 1.26
C ARG A 63 7.07 27.02 0.27
N ALA A 64 6.01 26.51 -0.38
CA ALA A 64 6.12 25.45 -1.38
C ALA A 64 6.95 25.85 -2.61
N ARG A 65 7.13 27.16 -2.87
CA ARG A 65 7.90 27.65 -4.03
C ARG A 65 9.42 27.68 -3.81
N ARG A 66 9.87 27.47 -2.57
CA ARG A 66 11.28 27.55 -2.17
C ARG A 66 11.89 26.15 -1.95
N VAL A 67 11.49 25.19 -2.77
CA VAL A 67 11.98 23.81 -2.69
C VAL A 67 12.84 23.48 -3.90
N ASP A 68 13.77 22.55 -3.74
CA ASP A 68 14.71 22.16 -4.77
C ASP A 68 14.23 20.94 -5.57
N ALA A 69 13.31 20.15 -5.00
CA ALA A 69 12.73 18.98 -5.66
C ALA A 69 11.37 18.62 -5.06
N VAL A 70 10.61 17.82 -5.82
CA VAL A 70 9.39 17.14 -5.37
C VAL A 70 9.68 15.66 -5.20
N ALA A 71 9.35 15.08 -4.05
CA ALA A 71 9.35 13.64 -3.81
C ALA A 71 7.93 13.16 -3.53
N LEU A 72 7.58 11.97 -4.04
CA LEU A 72 6.24 11.44 -3.82
C LEU A 72 6.25 10.01 -3.28
N ALA A 73 5.31 9.75 -2.39
CA ALA A 73 4.92 8.42 -1.96
C ALA A 73 3.47 8.18 -2.34
N THR A 74 3.18 7.01 -2.86
CA THR A 74 1.84 6.69 -3.36
C THR A 74 1.31 5.39 -2.79
N MET A 75 0.00 5.33 -2.56
CA MET A 75 -0.68 4.05 -2.36
C MET A 75 -0.42 3.13 -3.56
N CYS A 76 -0.26 1.83 -3.30
CA CYS A 76 -0.03 0.84 -4.34
C CYS A 76 -0.66 -0.52 -3.98
N PRO A 77 -1.19 -1.29 -4.98
CA PRO A 77 -1.43 -0.88 -6.36
C PRO A 77 -2.53 0.18 -6.51
N ALA A 78 -2.35 1.06 -7.49
CA ALA A 78 -3.32 2.07 -7.90
C ALA A 78 -3.16 2.24 -9.43
N TRP A 79 -3.74 1.29 -10.17
CA TRP A 79 -3.51 1.11 -11.60
C TRP A 79 -4.39 2.02 -12.46
N VAL A 80 -3.82 2.52 -13.57
CA VAL A 80 -4.52 3.36 -14.55
C VAL A 80 -3.93 3.18 -15.94
N ALA A 81 -4.78 3.30 -16.98
CA ALA A 81 -4.37 3.38 -18.39
C ALA A 81 -4.52 4.81 -18.91
N LEU A 82 -3.54 5.29 -19.68
CA LEU A 82 -3.44 6.65 -20.19
C LEU A 82 -3.30 6.65 -21.71
N ASP A 83 -3.86 7.67 -22.36
CA ASP A 83 -3.61 7.94 -23.78
C ASP A 83 -2.28 8.71 -23.98
N ARG A 84 -2.01 9.05 -25.27
CA ARG A 84 -0.78 9.78 -25.64
C ARG A 84 -0.63 11.14 -24.99
N ASP A 85 -1.74 11.78 -24.66
CA ASP A 85 -1.76 13.10 -24.03
C ASP A 85 -1.70 13.00 -22.48
N GLY A 86 -1.64 11.77 -21.94
CA GLY A 86 -1.62 11.49 -20.52
C GLY A 86 -3.00 11.58 -19.86
N LYS A 87 -4.09 11.64 -20.67
CA LYS A 87 -5.45 11.59 -20.16
C LYS A 87 -5.80 10.17 -19.75
N ALA A 88 -6.44 10.02 -18.61
CA ALA A 88 -6.86 8.72 -18.13
C ALA A 88 -7.99 8.13 -19.00
N LEU A 89 -7.79 6.88 -19.42
CA LEU A 89 -8.75 6.06 -20.16
C LEU A 89 -9.57 5.16 -19.25
N THR A 90 -9.11 5.02 -18.01
CA THR A 90 -9.77 4.25 -16.95
C THR A 90 -9.78 5.06 -15.67
N PRO A 91 -10.65 4.76 -14.68
CA PRO A 91 -10.43 5.22 -13.33
C PRO A 91 -9.12 4.66 -12.78
N ILE A 92 -8.62 5.23 -11.68
CA ILE A 92 -7.55 4.63 -10.89
C ILE A 92 -8.14 3.48 -10.09
N VAL A 93 -7.73 2.25 -10.41
CA VAL A 93 -8.19 1.02 -9.73
C VAL A 93 -7.27 0.76 -8.54
N THR A 94 -7.82 0.79 -7.33
CA THR A 94 -7.03 0.73 -6.10
C THR A 94 -6.78 -0.69 -5.59
N HIS A 95 -5.90 -0.82 -4.61
CA HIS A 95 -5.60 -2.08 -3.91
C HIS A 95 -6.80 -2.73 -3.20
N GLN A 96 -7.91 -2.00 -3.04
CA GLN A 96 -9.14 -2.51 -2.44
C GLN A 96 -10.05 -3.23 -3.45
N ASP A 97 -9.73 -3.12 -4.74
CA ASP A 97 -10.52 -3.72 -5.83
C ASP A 97 -10.41 -5.24 -5.85
N ARG A 98 -11.54 -5.90 -5.99
CA ARG A 98 -11.65 -7.37 -6.04
C ARG A 98 -12.35 -7.89 -7.29
N ARG A 99 -12.58 -7.02 -8.30
CA ARG A 99 -13.33 -7.41 -9.52
C ARG A 99 -12.65 -8.52 -10.32
N SER A 100 -11.33 -8.66 -10.24
CA SER A 100 -10.50 -9.53 -11.08
C SER A 100 -10.20 -10.91 -10.51
N VAL A 101 -11.06 -11.43 -9.62
CA VAL A 101 -10.88 -12.77 -9.00
C VAL A 101 -10.88 -13.88 -10.06
N ALA A 102 -11.79 -13.83 -11.04
CA ALA A 102 -11.86 -14.82 -12.11
C ALA A 102 -10.60 -14.78 -12.99
N GLU A 103 -10.13 -13.58 -13.31
CA GLU A 103 -8.91 -13.38 -14.10
C GLU A 103 -7.66 -13.83 -13.34
N ALA A 104 -7.63 -13.64 -12.01
CA ALA A 104 -6.56 -14.14 -11.16
C ALA A 104 -6.44 -15.66 -11.21
N ARG A 105 -7.57 -16.37 -11.10
CA ARG A 105 -7.61 -17.83 -11.27
C ARG A 105 -7.12 -18.28 -12.64
N GLY A 106 -7.64 -17.66 -13.70
CA GLY A 106 -7.22 -17.99 -15.07
C GLY A 106 -5.75 -17.64 -15.37
N LEU A 107 -5.15 -16.66 -14.69
CA LEU A 107 -3.71 -16.41 -14.76
C LEU A 107 -2.91 -17.50 -14.04
N GLU A 108 -3.34 -17.90 -12.86
CA GLU A 108 -2.68 -18.97 -12.10
C GLU A 108 -2.76 -20.32 -12.82
N GLU A 109 -3.90 -20.66 -13.43
CA GLU A 109 -4.07 -21.86 -14.23
C GLU A 109 -3.16 -21.89 -15.47
N ARG A 110 -2.98 -20.75 -16.15
CA ARG A 110 -2.15 -20.68 -17.37
C ARG A 110 -0.66 -20.67 -17.10
N ILE A 111 -0.23 -19.95 -16.07
CA ILE A 111 1.19 -19.71 -15.80
C ILE A 111 1.73 -20.69 -14.75
N GLY A 112 0.87 -21.15 -13.84
CA GLY A 112 1.25 -21.92 -12.65
C GLY A 112 1.63 -21.01 -11.49
N ALA A 113 1.18 -21.35 -10.28
CA ALA A 113 1.43 -20.57 -9.06
C ALA A 113 2.93 -20.39 -8.78
N ASP A 114 3.70 -21.46 -8.86
CA ASP A 114 5.14 -21.46 -8.58
C ASP A 114 5.91 -20.66 -9.63
N ARG A 115 5.53 -20.78 -10.90
CA ARG A 115 6.17 -20.02 -11.98
C ARG A 115 5.92 -18.54 -11.85
N HIS A 116 4.67 -18.15 -11.56
CA HIS A 116 4.33 -16.73 -11.32
C HIS A 116 5.09 -16.18 -10.12
N LEU A 117 5.16 -16.96 -9.03
CA LEU A 117 5.92 -16.59 -7.82
C LEU A 117 7.42 -16.41 -8.14
N ALA A 118 8.00 -17.31 -8.93
CA ALA A 118 9.42 -17.25 -9.33
C ALA A 118 9.74 -16.05 -10.24
N LEU A 119 8.79 -15.57 -11.04
CA LEU A 119 9.00 -14.45 -11.95
C LEU A 119 8.83 -13.09 -11.27
N CYS A 120 7.73 -12.89 -10.54
CA CYS A 120 7.39 -11.57 -9.99
C CYS A 120 7.32 -11.50 -8.46
N GLY A 121 7.62 -12.57 -7.75
CA GLY A 121 7.70 -12.59 -6.28
C GLY A 121 6.37 -12.69 -5.54
N CYS A 122 5.27 -12.99 -6.24
CA CYS A 122 3.97 -13.26 -5.62
C CYS A 122 3.07 -14.07 -6.57
N ARG A 123 2.00 -14.64 -6.05
CA ARG A 123 0.91 -15.22 -6.83
C ARG A 123 0.01 -14.09 -7.40
N PRO A 124 -0.85 -14.38 -8.38
CA PRO A 124 -1.69 -13.35 -9.03
C PRO A 124 -2.88 -12.92 -8.14
N PHE A 125 -2.60 -12.29 -7.01
CA PHE A 125 -3.62 -11.87 -6.05
C PHE A 125 -4.43 -10.68 -6.55
N PRO A 126 -5.78 -10.75 -6.62
CA PRO A 126 -6.63 -9.62 -6.98
C PRO A 126 -6.50 -8.51 -5.94
N GLY A 127 -6.27 -7.26 -6.39
CA GLY A 127 -5.95 -6.13 -5.52
C GLY A 127 -4.56 -6.21 -4.85
N GLY A 128 -3.82 -7.30 -5.06
CA GLY A 128 -2.42 -7.44 -4.66
C GLY A 128 -1.45 -7.08 -5.79
N ILE A 129 -1.84 -7.34 -7.06
CA ILE A 129 -1.09 -6.96 -8.26
C ILE A 129 -2.04 -6.54 -9.38
N SER A 130 -1.54 -5.73 -10.32
CA SER A 130 -2.37 -5.11 -11.36
C SER A 130 -2.46 -5.92 -12.67
N SER A 131 -1.67 -6.98 -12.84
CA SER A 131 -1.82 -7.89 -13.98
C SER A 131 -3.22 -8.52 -14.06
N THR A 132 -3.83 -8.80 -12.90
CA THR A 132 -5.22 -9.28 -12.82
C THR A 132 -6.22 -8.19 -13.25
N THR A 133 -5.97 -6.94 -12.88
CA THR A 133 -6.77 -5.77 -13.31
C THR A 133 -6.65 -5.57 -14.82
N TRP A 134 -5.42 -5.64 -15.37
CA TRP A 134 -5.22 -5.61 -16.83
C TRP A 134 -6.01 -6.71 -17.53
N ALA A 135 -5.94 -7.95 -17.05
CA ALA A 135 -6.67 -9.08 -17.63
C ALA A 135 -8.19 -8.83 -17.63
N TRP A 136 -8.71 -8.23 -16.56
CA TRP A 136 -10.11 -7.84 -16.45
C TRP A 136 -10.47 -6.78 -17.51
N PHE A 137 -9.72 -5.69 -17.62
CA PHE A 137 -9.99 -4.65 -18.63
C PHE A 137 -9.87 -5.18 -20.06
N ARG A 138 -8.90 -6.07 -20.31
CA ARG A 138 -8.74 -6.72 -21.61
C ARG A 138 -10.00 -7.50 -22.02
N LYS A 139 -10.64 -8.15 -21.07
CA LYS A 139 -11.86 -8.95 -21.30
C LYS A 139 -13.12 -8.08 -21.37
N HIS A 140 -13.27 -7.13 -20.48
CA HIS A 140 -14.53 -6.41 -20.28
C HIS A 140 -14.55 -5.00 -20.91
N GLN A 141 -13.40 -4.36 -21.07
CA GLN A 141 -13.26 -3.00 -21.63
C GLN A 141 -12.06 -2.88 -22.59
N PRO A 142 -11.95 -3.73 -23.62
CA PRO A 142 -10.78 -3.79 -24.50
C PRO A 142 -10.54 -2.48 -25.26
N GLY A 143 -11.56 -1.65 -25.45
CA GLY A 143 -11.45 -0.36 -26.11
C GLY A 143 -10.55 0.63 -25.39
N ALA A 144 -10.53 0.61 -24.06
CA ALA A 144 -9.63 1.44 -23.27
C ALA A 144 -8.17 1.02 -23.50
N LEU A 145 -7.88 -0.29 -23.44
CA LEU A 145 -6.52 -0.80 -23.62
C LEU A 145 -5.98 -0.62 -25.04
N ARG A 146 -6.83 -0.70 -26.09
CA ARG A 146 -6.40 -0.44 -27.48
C ARG A 146 -5.93 0.99 -27.70
N ARG A 147 -6.43 1.94 -26.93
CA ARG A 147 -6.04 3.36 -27.00
C ARG A 147 -4.93 3.72 -26.02
N ALA A 148 -4.57 2.80 -25.12
CA ALA A 148 -3.56 3.05 -24.10
C ALA A 148 -2.18 3.22 -24.74
N ASP A 149 -1.53 4.34 -24.44
CA ASP A 149 -0.14 4.61 -24.75
C ASP A 149 0.77 4.29 -23.55
N LEU A 150 0.24 4.45 -22.34
CA LEU A 150 0.96 4.18 -21.11
C LEU A 150 0.03 3.55 -20.08
N VAL A 151 0.53 2.53 -19.38
CA VAL A 151 -0.15 1.95 -18.22
C VAL A 151 0.80 1.89 -17.04
N GLY A 152 0.29 2.11 -15.85
CA GLY A 152 1.11 2.05 -14.65
C GLY A 152 0.32 2.32 -13.39
N HIS A 153 1.04 2.61 -12.33
CA HIS A 153 0.45 3.00 -11.07
C HIS A 153 0.40 4.52 -10.91
N LEU A 154 -0.06 4.96 -9.76
CA LEU A 154 -0.31 6.37 -9.47
C LEU A 154 0.94 7.25 -9.65
N ASN A 155 2.15 6.77 -9.29
CA ASN A 155 3.37 7.51 -9.54
C ASN A 155 3.62 7.73 -11.04
N THR A 156 3.41 6.71 -11.89
CA THR A 156 3.50 6.83 -13.36
C THR A 156 2.50 7.84 -13.91
N PHE A 157 1.26 7.80 -13.42
CA PHE A 157 0.22 8.77 -13.79
C PHE A 157 0.64 10.20 -13.45
N LEU A 158 1.12 10.42 -12.24
CA LEU A 158 1.56 11.75 -11.80
C LEU A 158 2.77 12.24 -12.61
N HIS A 159 3.74 11.37 -12.89
CA HIS A 159 4.87 11.74 -13.76
C HIS A 159 4.40 12.10 -15.16
N ARG A 160 3.53 11.29 -15.77
CA ARG A 160 3.01 11.61 -17.11
C ARG A 160 2.27 12.94 -17.15
N ARG A 161 1.45 13.23 -16.13
CA ARG A 161 0.64 14.46 -16.07
C ARG A 161 1.44 15.68 -15.66
N LEU A 162 2.44 15.55 -14.82
CA LEU A 162 3.16 16.70 -14.24
C LEU A 162 4.49 16.99 -14.94
N THR A 163 5.16 15.96 -15.46
CA THR A 163 6.47 16.12 -16.09
C THR A 163 6.51 15.69 -17.55
N GLY A 164 5.48 15.01 -18.04
CA GLY A 164 5.47 14.38 -19.38
C GLY A 164 6.24 13.06 -19.46
N SER A 165 6.94 12.65 -18.39
CA SER A 165 7.78 11.46 -18.36
C SER A 165 6.97 10.16 -18.24
N ARG A 166 7.59 9.04 -18.66
CA ARG A 166 7.02 7.69 -18.62
C ARG A 166 7.84 6.81 -17.70
N VAL A 167 7.84 7.13 -16.41
CA VAL A 167 8.67 6.45 -15.41
C VAL A 167 7.86 5.83 -14.29
N THR A 168 8.45 4.83 -13.66
CA THR A 168 8.04 4.23 -12.38
C THR A 168 9.27 3.81 -11.60
N ASP A 169 9.11 3.54 -10.31
CA ASP A 169 10.18 2.98 -9.48
C ASP A 169 10.00 1.47 -9.26
N PRO A 170 11.05 0.75 -8.82
CA PRO A 170 10.97 -0.69 -8.60
C PRO A 170 9.90 -1.11 -7.56
N SER A 171 9.60 -0.26 -6.56
CA SER A 171 8.59 -0.62 -5.57
C SER A 171 7.19 -0.63 -6.18
N ASN A 172 6.82 0.38 -6.95
CA ASN A 172 5.56 0.42 -7.71
C ASN A 172 5.53 -0.64 -8.83
N ALA A 173 6.63 -0.81 -9.58
CA ALA A 173 6.73 -1.82 -10.63
C ALA A 173 6.47 -3.23 -10.10
N SER A 174 6.92 -3.55 -8.88
CA SER A 174 6.67 -4.84 -8.22
C SER A 174 5.19 -5.17 -8.02
N PHE A 175 4.31 -4.17 -8.01
CA PHE A 175 2.87 -4.36 -7.89
C PHE A 175 2.16 -4.54 -9.24
N THR A 176 2.88 -4.42 -10.36
CA THR A 176 2.26 -4.68 -11.67
C THR A 176 1.98 -6.15 -11.90
N GLY A 177 2.78 -7.05 -11.31
CA GLY A 177 2.78 -8.47 -11.62
C GLY A 177 3.37 -8.76 -13.00
N LEU A 178 4.14 -7.82 -13.57
CA LEU A 178 4.84 -7.92 -14.85
C LEU A 178 6.34 -7.69 -14.70
N TYR A 179 6.75 -7.05 -13.61
CA TYR A 179 8.14 -6.70 -13.33
C TYR A 179 8.89 -7.90 -12.74
N ARG A 180 10.11 -8.12 -13.18
CA ARG A 180 11.01 -9.14 -12.64
C ARG A 180 11.53 -8.71 -11.26
N THR A 181 10.62 -8.72 -10.29
CA THR A 181 10.86 -8.22 -8.92
C THR A 181 12.05 -8.89 -8.24
N LEU A 182 12.37 -10.14 -8.58
CA LEU A 182 13.43 -10.91 -7.91
C LEU A 182 14.82 -10.50 -8.40
N THR A 183 14.93 -10.05 -9.62
CA THR A 183 16.20 -9.67 -10.27
C THR A 183 16.38 -8.15 -10.42
N LEU A 184 15.27 -7.40 -10.45
CA LEU A 184 15.20 -5.95 -10.64
C LEU A 184 15.77 -5.49 -12.01
N ASP A 185 15.56 -6.27 -13.06
CA ASP A 185 16.21 -6.09 -14.35
C ASP A 185 15.23 -5.91 -15.52
N GLY A 186 14.02 -5.41 -15.24
CA GLY A 186 13.04 -5.03 -16.26
C GLY A 186 11.75 -5.81 -16.23
N TRP A 187 11.00 -5.71 -17.31
CA TRP A 187 9.70 -6.37 -17.48
C TRP A 187 9.91 -7.83 -17.90
N SER A 188 9.00 -8.71 -17.49
CA SER A 188 9.02 -10.12 -17.86
C SER A 188 8.34 -10.32 -19.22
N GLU A 189 9.10 -10.67 -20.26
CA GLU A 189 8.56 -11.02 -21.57
C GLU A 189 7.49 -12.11 -21.47
N GLU A 190 7.74 -13.14 -20.66
CA GLU A 190 6.82 -14.25 -20.46
C GLU A 190 5.47 -13.80 -19.88
N LEU A 191 5.49 -12.98 -18.83
CA LEU A 191 4.25 -12.46 -18.21
C LEU A 191 3.55 -11.45 -19.13
N CYS A 192 4.30 -10.61 -19.82
CA CYS A 192 3.76 -9.69 -20.81
C CYS A 192 3.09 -10.43 -21.96
N ALA A 193 3.73 -11.46 -22.51
CA ALA A 193 3.17 -12.28 -23.59
C ALA A 193 1.88 -13.01 -23.16
N ASN A 194 1.87 -13.63 -21.98
CA ASN A 194 0.71 -14.31 -21.40
C ASN A 194 -0.50 -13.38 -21.25
N LEU A 195 -0.26 -12.12 -20.95
CA LEU A 195 -1.29 -11.11 -20.76
C LEU A 195 -1.59 -10.29 -22.02
N GLY A 196 -0.80 -10.46 -23.09
CA GLY A 196 -0.87 -9.64 -24.29
C GLY A 196 -0.60 -8.17 -24.01
N VAL A 197 0.36 -7.90 -23.15
CA VAL A 197 0.88 -6.56 -22.83
C VAL A 197 2.08 -6.30 -23.71
N SER A 198 2.07 -5.22 -24.46
CA SER A 198 3.28 -4.73 -25.13
C SER A 198 4.15 -3.95 -24.13
N GLU A 199 5.45 -4.22 -24.06
CA GLU A 199 6.35 -3.43 -23.23
C GLU A 199 6.38 -1.94 -23.58
N LYS A 200 6.00 -1.58 -24.81
CA LYS A 200 5.90 -0.19 -25.28
C LYS A 200 4.91 0.66 -24.47
N VAL A 201 3.90 0.02 -23.86
CA VAL A 201 2.93 0.72 -23.01
C VAL A 201 3.34 0.74 -21.53
N LEU A 202 4.44 0.10 -21.17
CA LEU A 202 4.96 0.08 -19.80
C LEU A 202 5.93 1.25 -19.58
N PRO A 203 6.02 1.79 -18.35
CA PRO A 203 6.96 2.84 -18.02
C PRO A 203 8.41 2.31 -17.91
N GLU A 204 9.38 3.19 -18.08
CA GLU A 204 10.76 2.90 -17.70
C GLU A 204 10.88 2.80 -16.18
N VAL A 205 11.62 1.80 -15.70
CA VAL A 205 11.82 1.57 -14.26
C VAL A 205 13.16 2.16 -13.84
N VAL A 206 13.13 3.14 -12.94
CA VAL A 206 14.32 3.80 -12.38
C VAL A 206 14.16 3.94 -10.87
N ASP A 207 15.26 3.99 -10.12
CA ASP A 207 15.22 4.10 -8.66
C ASP A 207 14.41 5.31 -8.20
N ALA A 208 13.80 5.20 -7.01
CA ALA A 208 12.89 6.19 -6.47
C ALA A 208 13.54 7.57 -6.21
N ASP A 209 14.85 7.62 -5.96
CA ASP A 209 15.63 8.84 -5.72
C ASP A 209 16.21 9.45 -7.01
N VAL A 210 15.94 8.86 -8.17
CA VAL A 210 16.30 9.41 -9.47
C VAL A 210 15.29 10.47 -9.90
N ILE A 211 15.77 11.57 -10.50
CA ILE A 211 14.91 12.61 -11.08
C ILE A 211 14.20 12.02 -12.30
N GLY A 212 12.92 11.77 -12.17
CA GLY A 212 12.06 11.24 -13.24
C GLY A 212 11.69 12.28 -14.29
N GLY A 213 11.78 13.57 -13.98
CA GLY A 213 11.51 14.68 -14.88
C GLY A 213 11.38 16.01 -14.15
N GLY A 214 11.27 17.10 -14.90
CA GLY A 214 10.96 18.44 -14.37
C GLY A 214 9.50 18.82 -14.61
N LEU A 215 8.90 19.59 -13.73
CA LEU A 215 7.52 20.06 -13.90
C LEU A 215 7.34 20.82 -15.21
N THR A 216 6.33 20.44 -16.00
CA THR A 216 5.95 21.23 -17.18
C THR A 216 5.43 22.61 -16.78
N ARG A 217 5.42 23.56 -17.71
CA ARG A 217 4.86 24.90 -17.48
C ARG A 217 3.39 24.86 -17.05
N GLU A 218 2.61 23.94 -17.61
CA GLU A 218 1.21 23.74 -17.28
C GLU A 218 1.03 23.18 -15.86
N ALA A 219 1.76 22.12 -15.52
CA ALA A 219 1.75 21.55 -14.18
C ALA A 219 2.21 22.57 -13.12
N ALA A 220 3.26 23.31 -13.40
CA ALA A 220 3.79 24.36 -12.54
C ALA A 220 2.73 25.42 -12.22
N ARG A 221 2.00 25.92 -13.22
CA ARG A 221 0.89 26.86 -13.03
C ARG A 221 -0.25 26.25 -12.20
N ARG A 222 -0.64 25.00 -12.50
CA ARG A 222 -1.71 24.30 -11.78
C ARG A 222 -1.36 24.10 -10.31
N LEU A 223 -0.12 23.79 -10.01
CA LEU A 223 0.37 23.49 -8.65
C LEU A 223 0.84 24.73 -7.88
N GLY A 224 1.09 25.85 -8.55
CA GLY A 224 1.69 27.06 -7.95
C GLY A 224 3.17 26.90 -7.65
N LEU A 225 3.89 26.04 -8.41
CA LEU A 225 5.31 25.73 -8.24
C LEU A 225 6.14 26.29 -9.42
N PRO A 226 7.49 26.37 -9.31
CA PRO A 226 8.35 26.73 -10.43
C PRO A 226 8.29 25.72 -11.58
N ALA A 227 8.30 26.20 -12.82
CA ALA A 227 8.47 25.34 -13.99
C ALA A 227 9.89 24.74 -14.00
N GLY A 228 10.00 23.47 -14.45
CA GLY A 228 11.27 22.76 -14.44
C GLY A 228 11.70 22.21 -13.09
N LEU A 229 10.94 22.47 -12.01
CA LEU A 229 11.26 21.92 -10.69
C LEU A 229 11.42 20.39 -10.77
N PRO A 230 12.57 19.83 -10.37
CA PRO A 230 12.82 18.39 -10.42
C PRO A 230 11.81 17.59 -9.61
N MET A 231 11.32 16.49 -10.17
CA MET A 231 10.43 15.55 -9.52
C MET A 231 11.08 14.18 -9.49
N LEU A 232 11.32 13.66 -8.28
CA LEU A 232 11.87 12.32 -8.08
C LEU A 232 10.83 11.28 -8.52
N THR A 233 11.30 10.13 -9.01
CA THR A 233 10.41 9.02 -9.43
C THR A 233 9.46 8.61 -8.31
N GLY A 234 9.93 8.74 -7.05
CA GLY A 234 9.11 8.44 -5.88
C GLY A 234 8.97 6.94 -5.64
N LEU A 235 8.24 6.57 -4.59
CA LEU A 235 8.09 5.17 -4.20
C LEU A 235 6.72 4.91 -3.57
N MET A 236 6.46 3.64 -3.23
CA MET A 236 5.30 3.24 -2.46
C MET A 236 5.39 3.76 -1.00
N ASP A 237 4.26 4.13 -0.39
CA ASP A 237 4.13 4.64 0.98
C ASP A 237 4.81 3.75 2.03
N GLY A 238 4.58 2.43 1.98
CA GLY A 238 5.22 1.47 2.89
C GLY A 238 6.74 1.37 2.71
N SER A 239 7.27 1.63 1.50
CA SER A 239 8.72 1.71 1.25
C SER A 239 9.33 2.95 1.90
N ALA A 240 8.65 4.11 1.81
CA ALA A 240 9.09 5.32 2.50
C ALA A 240 9.17 5.10 4.02
N GLY A 241 8.15 4.48 4.61
CA GLY A 241 8.15 4.11 6.02
C GLY A 241 9.28 3.15 6.40
N MET A 242 9.59 2.17 5.55
CA MET A 242 10.71 1.26 5.77
C MET A 242 12.07 1.98 5.69
N LEU A 243 12.24 2.96 4.79
CA LEU A 243 13.45 3.80 4.76
C LEU A 243 13.65 4.53 6.09
N LEU A 244 12.59 5.10 6.65
CA LEU A 244 12.65 5.75 7.96
C LEU A 244 12.93 4.75 9.09
N ALA A 245 12.43 3.53 9.00
CA ALA A 245 12.75 2.44 9.92
C ALA A 245 14.22 2.03 9.87
N GLY A 246 14.95 2.40 8.82
CA GLY A 246 16.38 2.18 8.61
C GLY A 246 16.71 1.20 7.50
N ALA A 247 15.72 0.51 6.91
CA ALA A 247 15.85 -0.42 5.78
C ALA A 247 17.04 -1.41 5.93
N ARG A 248 17.25 -1.96 7.14
CA ARG A 248 18.29 -2.94 7.44
C ARG A 248 17.73 -4.34 7.29
N VAL A 249 18.57 -5.30 6.91
CA VAL A 249 18.20 -6.71 6.84
C VAL A 249 17.63 -7.18 8.18
N GLY A 250 16.49 -7.85 8.14
CA GLY A 250 15.75 -8.29 9.32
C GLY A 250 14.91 -7.22 10.01
N GLN A 251 14.94 -5.95 9.55
CA GLN A 251 14.12 -4.89 10.11
C GLN A 251 12.65 -5.14 9.81
N LEU A 252 11.83 -5.12 10.87
CA LEU A 252 10.37 -5.11 10.77
C LEU A 252 9.83 -3.67 10.81
N PHE A 253 8.91 -3.39 9.92
CA PHE A 253 8.11 -2.18 9.91
C PHE A 253 6.63 -2.57 9.88
N ASN A 254 5.88 -2.12 10.87
CA ASN A 254 4.45 -2.41 11.01
C ASN A 254 3.63 -1.12 10.94
N VAL A 255 2.68 -1.09 10.01
CA VAL A 255 1.70 -0.01 9.88
C VAL A 255 0.36 -0.52 10.41
N VAL A 256 -0.04 -0.01 11.57
CA VAL A 256 -1.27 -0.40 12.27
C VAL A 256 -2.31 0.70 12.10
N GLY A 257 -3.28 0.48 11.25
CA GLY A 257 -4.34 1.44 10.93
C GLY A 257 -5.68 0.73 10.64
N SER A 258 -6.46 1.25 9.71
CA SER A 258 -7.67 0.56 9.21
C SER A 258 -7.37 -0.85 8.73
N THR A 259 -6.20 -1.02 8.10
CA THR A 259 -5.54 -2.30 7.79
C THR A 259 -4.32 -2.48 8.68
N ASP A 260 -3.72 -3.66 8.71
CA ASP A 260 -2.44 -3.90 9.36
C ASP A 260 -1.46 -4.49 8.34
N VAL A 261 -0.34 -3.80 8.11
CA VAL A 261 0.70 -4.18 7.16
C VAL A 261 1.99 -4.43 7.92
N LEU A 262 2.52 -5.65 7.83
CA LEU A 262 3.81 -6.03 8.41
C LEU A 262 4.81 -6.32 7.29
N ALA A 263 5.88 -5.54 7.23
CA ALA A 263 6.94 -5.65 6.24
C ALA A 263 8.27 -6.04 6.89
N LEU A 264 8.98 -6.99 6.27
CA LEU A 264 10.33 -7.41 6.62
C LEU A 264 11.28 -6.98 5.51
N CYS A 265 12.34 -6.23 5.85
CA CYS A 265 13.39 -5.85 4.89
C CYS A 265 14.42 -6.98 4.73
N THR A 266 14.76 -7.31 3.47
CA THR A 266 15.74 -8.35 3.11
C THR A 266 16.72 -7.82 2.06
N ASP A 267 17.92 -8.39 1.99
CA ASP A 267 18.95 -8.11 0.99
C ASP A 267 18.91 -9.04 -0.22
N ARG A 268 18.04 -10.04 -0.17
CA ARG A 268 17.78 -11.00 -1.24
C ARG A 268 16.27 -11.18 -1.39
N PRO A 269 15.78 -11.45 -2.60
CA PRO A 269 14.38 -11.82 -2.78
C PRO A 269 14.11 -13.16 -2.09
N ARG A 270 13.01 -13.24 -1.35
CA ARG A 270 12.58 -14.43 -0.61
C ARG A 270 11.11 -14.70 -0.87
N PRO A 271 10.75 -15.09 -2.11
CA PRO A 271 9.36 -15.29 -2.47
C PRO A 271 8.72 -16.37 -1.60
N HIS A 272 7.49 -16.12 -1.17
CA HIS A 272 6.70 -17.05 -0.38
C HIS A 272 5.24 -16.98 -0.85
N PRO A 273 4.53 -18.13 -1.01
CA PRO A 273 3.20 -18.15 -1.63
C PRO A 273 2.12 -17.37 -0.89
N GLN A 274 2.32 -17.03 0.39
CA GLN A 274 1.40 -16.26 1.22
C GLN A 274 1.91 -14.84 1.53
N LEU A 275 3.01 -14.42 0.91
CA LEU A 275 3.57 -13.07 1.10
C LEU A 275 3.65 -12.34 -0.24
N LEU A 276 3.76 -11.03 -0.16
CA LEU A 276 4.07 -10.17 -1.29
C LEU A 276 5.56 -9.81 -1.22
N THR A 277 6.37 -10.33 -2.15
CA THR A 277 7.75 -9.89 -2.31
C THR A 277 7.77 -8.62 -3.16
N ARG A 278 8.33 -7.53 -2.63
CA ARG A 278 8.37 -6.22 -3.29
C ARG A 278 9.78 -5.65 -3.25
N ALA A 279 10.17 -4.93 -4.30
CA ALA A 279 11.37 -4.10 -4.23
C ALA A 279 11.17 -2.96 -3.24
N LEU A 280 12.23 -2.53 -2.57
CA LEU A 280 12.19 -1.36 -1.68
C LEU A 280 12.02 -0.05 -2.46
N GLY A 281 12.47 0.00 -3.71
CA GLY A 281 12.42 1.19 -4.56
C GLY A 281 13.74 1.95 -4.65
N VAL A 282 14.67 1.70 -3.73
CA VAL A 282 16.03 2.27 -3.74
C VAL A 282 17.03 1.15 -3.47
N GLY A 283 18.01 1.03 -4.34
CA GLY A 283 19.07 0.01 -4.25
C GLY A 283 18.52 -1.41 -4.36
N ARG A 284 19.35 -2.39 -4.02
CA ARG A 284 19.01 -3.82 -4.12
C ARG A 284 18.52 -4.38 -2.78
N LYS A 285 17.29 -4.01 -2.41
CA LYS A 285 16.61 -4.54 -1.22
C LYS A 285 15.17 -4.87 -1.52
N TRP A 286 14.63 -5.80 -0.74
CA TRP A 286 13.26 -6.28 -0.90
C TRP A 286 12.49 -6.20 0.41
N LEU A 287 11.18 -6.15 0.28
CA LEU A 287 10.22 -6.23 1.38
C LEU A 287 9.40 -7.52 1.24
N GLN A 288 9.35 -8.30 2.31
CA GLN A 288 8.38 -9.39 2.45
C GLN A 288 7.20 -8.85 3.23
N VAL A 289 6.05 -8.79 2.58
CA VAL A 289 4.88 -8.07 3.12
C VAL A 289 3.73 -9.02 3.37
N SER A 290 3.20 -8.99 4.59
CA SER A 290 1.95 -9.63 5.01
C SER A 290 0.95 -8.57 5.42
N THR A 291 -0.33 -8.79 5.12
CA THR A 291 -1.39 -7.81 5.38
C THR A 291 -2.60 -8.44 6.04
N LEU A 292 -3.23 -7.72 6.97
CA LEU A 292 -4.61 -7.94 7.39
C LEU A 292 -5.46 -6.83 6.77
N ALA A 293 -6.42 -7.22 5.94
CA ALA A 293 -7.19 -6.28 5.13
C ALA A 293 -8.20 -5.45 5.94
N ALA A 294 -8.62 -5.94 7.11
CA ALA A 294 -9.43 -5.20 8.08
C ALA A 294 -8.86 -5.42 9.47
N MET A 295 -8.43 -4.34 10.13
CA MET A 295 -7.97 -4.37 11.53
C MET A 295 -8.76 -3.34 12.35
N ALA A 296 -8.34 -2.07 12.41
CA ALA A 296 -9.14 -1.06 13.11
C ALA A 296 -10.52 -0.89 12.47
N SER A 297 -10.64 -1.06 11.15
CA SER A 297 -11.93 -1.08 10.47
C SER A 297 -12.87 -2.18 10.97
N ALA A 298 -12.33 -3.36 11.31
CA ALA A 298 -13.14 -4.43 11.91
C ALA A 298 -13.62 -4.09 13.33
N LEU A 299 -12.75 -3.44 14.13
CA LEU A 299 -13.13 -2.97 15.47
C LEU A 299 -14.18 -1.86 15.41
N TYR A 300 -14.01 -0.87 14.53
CA TYR A 300 -15.00 0.20 14.36
C TYR A 300 -16.34 -0.33 13.81
N TRP A 301 -16.27 -1.26 12.86
CA TRP A 301 -17.47 -1.97 12.40
C TRP A 301 -18.18 -2.67 13.57
N ALA A 302 -17.44 -3.37 14.44
CA ALA A 302 -18.03 -4.02 15.60
C ALA A 302 -18.70 -3.01 16.56
N ARG A 303 -18.06 -1.83 16.77
CA ARG A 303 -18.69 -0.76 17.56
C ARG A 303 -20.00 -0.30 16.93
N GLU A 304 -20.01 -0.01 15.65
CA GLU A 304 -21.19 0.49 14.94
C GLU A 304 -22.33 -0.52 14.92
N GLN A 305 -22.04 -1.82 14.75
CA GLN A 305 -23.05 -2.87 14.63
C GLN A 305 -23.55 -3.38 15.99
N PHE A 306 -22.68 -3.47 17.00
CA PHE A 306 -23.01 -4.14 18.26
C PHE A 306 -23.11 -3.20 19.46
N PHE A 307 -22.49 -2.00 19.37
CA PHE A 307 -22.40 -1.04 20.47
C PHE A 307 -22.62 0.40 19.99
N PRO A 308 -23.68 0.68 19.21
CA PRO A 308 -23.92 2.01 18.66
C PRO A 308 -24.13 3.08 19.75
N GLU A 309 -24.56 2.65 20.95
CA GLU A 309 -24.76 3.51 22.12
C GLU A 309 -23.45 3.91 22.82
N TRP A 310 -22.33 3.24 22.55
CA TRP A 310 -21.06 3.56 23.20
C TRP A 310 -20.33 4.71 22.49
N SER A 311 -19.78 5.63 23.29
CA SER A 311 -18.82 6.61 22.79
C SER A 311 -17.56 5.88 22.29
N LEU A 312 -16.76 6.55 21.47
CA LEU A 312 -15.48 6.01 21.04
C LEU A 312 -14.56 5.73 22.24
N GLU A 313 -14.57 6.62 23.23
CA GLU A 313 -13.76 6.49 24.44
C GLU A 313 -14.16 5.28 25.29
N ASP A 314 -15.47 5.05 25.48
CA ASP A 314 -15.97 3.89 26.21
C ASP A 314 -15.60 2.59 25.49
N PHE A 315 -15.77 2.56 24.17
CA PHE A 315 -15.40 1.41 23.36
C PHE A 315 -13.90 1.10 23.47
N GLN A 316 -13.04 2.10 23.36
CA GLN A 316 -11.60 1.93 23.52
C GLN A 316 -11.20 1.49 24.94
N ARG A 317 -11.89 1.96 25.95
CA ARG A 317 -11.69 1.50 27.35
C ARG A 317 -12.01 0.02 27.46
N GLU A 318 -13.12 -0.42 26.90
CA GLU A 318 -13.52 -1.82 26.94
C GLU A 318 -12.61 -2.72 26.10
N LEU A 319 -12.16 -2.29 24.93
CA LEU A 319 -11.12 -3.02 24.15
C LEU A 319 -9.87 -3.30 25.01
N ARG A 320 -9.43 -2.32 25.78
CA ARG A 320 -8.26 -2.50 26.69
C ARG A 320 -8.57 -3.51 27.81
N THR A 321 -9.78 -3.47 28.35
CA THR A 321 -10.22 -4.39 29.41
C THR A 321 -10.29 -5.82 28.88
N LEU A 322 -10.98 -6.04 27.76
CA LEU A 322 -11.12 -7.36 27.13
C LEU A 322 -9.78 -7.92 26.67
N SER A 323 -8.90 -7.08 26.11
CA SER A 323 -7.56 -7.51 25.69
C SER A 323 -6.70 -8.07 26.83
N ARG A 324 -6.93 -7.60 28.06
CA ARG A 324 -6.21 -8.08 29.25
C ARG A 324 -6.89 -9.30 29.87
N ARG A 325 -8.23 -9.29 29.89
CA ARG A 325 -9.04 -10.34 30.53
C ARG A 325 -9.15 -11.58 29.66
N GLY A 326 -9.11 -11.41 28.35
CA GLY A 326 -9.43 -12.47 27.39
C GLY A 326 -10.94 -12.83 27.35
N PRO A 327 -11.30 -13.86 26.60
CA PRO A 327 -12.68 -14.34 26.53
C PRO A 327 -13.12 -14.93 27.89
N ARG A 328 -14.43 -14.85 28.16
CA ARG A 328 -15.00 -15.47 29.39
C ARG A 328 -14.80 -17.00 29.36
N PRO A 329 -14.63 -17.65 30.54
CA PRO A 329 -14.53 -19.11 30.60
C PRO A 329 -15.70 -19.80 29.89
N GLY A 330 -15.41 -20.82 29.10
CA GLY A 330 -16.39 -21.58 28.33
C GLY A 330 -16.92 -20.91 27.06
N CYS A 331 -16.42 -19.72 26.70
CA CYS A 331 -16.77 -19.09 25.44
C CYS A 331 -16.16 -19.83 24.26
N THR A 332 -17.02 -20.32 23.35
CA THR A 332 -16.63 -21.09 22.14
C THR A 332 -16.59 -20.24 20.88
N VAL A 333 -17.02 -18.96 20.98
CA VAL A 333 -17.10 -18.07 19.83
C VAL A 333 -15.72 -17.81 19.26
N ARG A 334 -15.60 -17.93 17.94
CA ARG A 334 -14.39 -17.61 17.15
C ARG A 334 -14.76 -16.65 16.03
N PHE A 335 -13.83 -15.80 15.66
CA PHE A 335 -13.99 -14.85 14.55
C PHE A 335 -12.92 -15.03 13.50
N ALA A 336 -13.34 -15.17 12.24
CA ALA A 336 -12.45 -15.14 11.07
C ALA A 336 -12.29 -13.68 10.60
N PRO A 337 -11.09 -13.06 10.61
CA PRO A 337 -10.91 -11.62 10.47
C PRO A 337 -10.88 -11.14 9.00
N TYR A 338 -11.76 -11.66 8.15
CA TYR A 338 -11.75 -11.41 6.70
C TYR A 338 -12.91 -10.52 6.23
N LEU A 339 -13.33 -9.53 7.03
CA LEU A 339 -14.44 -8.61 6.66
C LEU A 339 -14.18 -7.84 5.36
N ALA A 340 -12.91 -7.57 5.04
CA ALA A 340 -12.50 -6.93 3.79
C ALA A 340 -11.80 -7.91 2.81
N GLY A 341 -12.08 -9.22 2.96
CA GLY A 341 -11.41 -10.27 2.21
C GLY A 341 -9.92 -10.43 2.58
N GLU A 342 -9.15 -11.04 1.72
CA GLU A 342 -7.72 -11.28 1.89
C GLU A 342 -6.93 -10.80 0.66
N ARG A 343 -5.83 -10.05 0.87
CA ARG A 343 -5.00 -9.50 -0.22
C ARG A 343 -3.93 -10.46 -0.71
N THR A 344 -3.66 -11.52 0.03
CA THR A 344 -2.64 -12.54 -0.26
C THR A 344 -3.25 -13.91 -0.57
N SER A 345 -4.48 -13.90 -1.08
CA SER A 345 -5.18 -15.09 -1.58
C SER A 345 -5.99 -14.76 -2.82
N ILE A 346 -6.07 -15.72 -3.74
CA ILE A 346 -7.01 -15.67 -4.87
C ILE A 346 -8.41 -16.05 -4.38
N GLU A 347 -8.47 -16.96 -3.43
CA GLU A 347 -9.71 -17.36 -2.79
C GLU A 347 -10.13 -16.29 -1.77
N GLN A 348 -11.29 -15.71 -2.01
CA GLN A 348 -11.79 -14.64 -1.16
C GLN A 348 -12.42 -15.22 0.10
N ARG A 349 -11.67 -15.19 1.19
CA ARG A 349 -12.21 -15.50 2.51
C ARG A 349 -13.17 -14.40 2.96
N GLN A 350 -14.18 -14.79 3.73
CA GLN A 350 -15.16 -13.88 4.32
C GLN A 350 -15.04 -13.87 5.84
N GLY A 351 -15.35 -12.74 6.45
CA GLY A 351 -15.50 -12.64 7.89
C GLY A 351 -16.64 -13.52 8.36
N ALA A 352 -16.43 -14.28 9.45
CA ALA A 352 -17.43 -15.18 10.00
C ALA A 352 -17.29 -15.33 11.52
N PHE A 353 -18.41 -15.54 12.19
CA PHE A 353 -18.42 -16.04 13.56
C PHE A 353 -18.81 -17.52 13.55
N THR A 354 -18.12 -18.31 14.37
CA THR A 354 -18.43 -19.73 14.62
C THR A 354 -18.55 -20.01 16.11
N GLY A 355 -19.13 -21.13 16.49
CA GLY A 355 -19.28 -21.50 17.89
C GLY A 355 -20.34 -20.69 18.65
N LEU A 356 -21.33 -20.11 17.96
CA LEU A 356 -22.43 -19.37 18.56
C LEU A 356 -23.39 -20.33 19.28
N THR A 357 -23.94 -19.86 20.41
CA THR A 357 -25.00 -20.51 21.18
C THR A 357 -26.05 -19.48 21.59
N LEU A 358 -27.18 -19.91 22.10
CA LEU A 358 -28.21 -19.00 22.64
C LEU A 358 -27.68 -18.16 23.83
N ALA A 359 -26.62 -18.58 24.50
CA ALA A 359 -25.98 -17.85 25.58
C ALA A 359 -24.90 -16.85 25.10
N THR A 360 -24.66 -16.76 23.77
CA THR A 360 -23.67 -15.83 23.22
C THR A 360 -24.14 -14.40 23.38
N THR A 361 -23.28 -13.57 23.93
CA THR A 361 -23.52 -12.14 24.14
C THR A 361 -22.73 -11.30 23.12
N ARG A 362 -23.11 -10.03 22.94
CA ARG A 362 -22.34 -9.08 22.12
C ARG A 362 -20.90 -8.87 22.63
N MET A 363 -20.66 -9.04 23.93
CA MET A 363 -19.33 -9.00 24.53
C MET A 363 -18.48 -10.20 24.11
N ASP A 364 -19.09 -11.39 23.96
CA ASP A 364 -18.40 -12.57 23.43
C ASP A 364 -18.01 -12.37 21.96
N LEU A 365 -18.87 -11.70 21.17
CA LEU A 365 -18.55 -11.35 19.78
C LEU A 365 -17.37 -10.37 19.72
N LEU A 366 -17.36 -9.32 20.53
CA LEU A 366 -16.24 -8.36 20.59
C LEU A 366 -14.95 -9.03 21.05
N SER A 367 -15.01 -9.89 22.07
CA SER A 367 -13.88 -10.65 22.53
C SER A 367 -13.33 -11.57 21.42
N ALA A 368 -14.22 -12.27 20.69
CA ALA A 368 -13.82 -13.12 19.57
C ALA A 368 -13.16 -12.33 18.43
N ILE A 369 -13.62 -11.10 18.14
CA ILE A 369 -12.98 -10.21 17.16
C ILE A 369 -11.56 -9.87 17.61
N ILE A 370 -11.35 -9.49 18.87
CA ILE A 370 -10.03 -9.20 19.42
C ILE A 370 -9.12 -10.41 19.28
N GLU A 371 -9.55 -11.59 19.72
CA GLU A 371 -8.78 -12.82 19.65
C GLU A 371 -8.45 -13.21 18.19
N GLY A 372 -9.41 -13.12 17.28
CA GLY A 372 -9.20 -13.42 15.87
C GLY A 372 -8.18 -12.49 15.20
N LEU A 373 -8.23 -11.19 15.51
CA LEU A 373 -7.28 -10.19 14.99
C LEU A 373 -5.88 -10.39 15.54
N THR A 374 -5.74 -10.62 16.85
CA THR A 374 -4.42 -10.79 17.51
C THR A 374 -3.76 -12.10 17.09
N ALA A 375 -4.53 -13.19 16.98
CA ALA A 375 -4.04 -14.46 16.46
C ALA A 375 -3.55 -14.32 15.01
N ALA A 376 -4.36 -13.73 14.12
CA ALA A 376 -3.97 -13.48 12.73
C ALA A 376 -2.74 -12.55 12.63
N SER A 377 -2.58 -11.60 13.54
CA SER A 377 -1.37 -10.79 13.63
C SER A 377 -0.14 -11.63 13.99
N ALA A 378 -0.25 -12.53 14.95
CA ALA A 378 0.85 -13.38 15.40
C ALA A 378 1.25 -14.42 14.34
N GLU A 379 0.30 -14.97 13.59
CA GLU A 379 0.54 -15.96 12.52
C GLU A 379 1.43 -15.45 11.38
N ARG A 380 1.58 -14.14 11.23
CA ARG A 380 2.45 -13.54 10.22
C ARG A 380 3.94 -13.71 10.53
N LEU A 381 4.33 -13.82 11.80
CA LEU A 381 5.74 -13.96 12.18
C LEU A 381 6.37 -15.29 11.72
N PRO A 382 5.71 -16.45 11.86
CA PRO A 382 6.19 -17.70 11.26
C PRO A 382 6.38 -17.60 9.74
N LEU A 383 5.46 -16.96 9.01
CA LEU A 383 5.57 -16.76 7.56
C LEU A 383 6.81 -15.93 7.19
N LEU A 384 7.06 -14.83 7.92
CA LEU A 384 8.24 -14.01 7.70
C LEU A 384 9.53 -14.74 8.07
N ARG A 385 9.55 -15.57 9.12
CA ARG A 385 10.68 -16.43 9.47
C ARG A 385 10.96 -17.50 8.42
N ALA A 386 9.92 -18.06 7.81
CA ALA A 386 10.04 -19.06 6.73
C ALA A 386 10.81 -18.52 5.51
N THR A 387 10.91 -17.19 5.35
CA THR A 387 11.77 -16.57 4.33
C THR A 387 13.28 -16.78 4.57
N GLY A 388 13.67 -17.33 5.72
CA GLY A 388 15.07 -17.57 6.09
C GLY A 388 15.84 -16.31 6.51
N THR A 389 15.17 -15.15 6.67
CA THR A 389 15.79 -13.93 7.15
C THR A 389 15.62 -13.81 8.67
N ALA A 390 16.72 -13.63 9.41
CA ALA A 390 16.67 -13.42 10.85
C ALA A 390 15.98 -12.10 11.20
N LEU A 391 14.94 -12.16 12.03
CA LEU A 391 14.16 -10.99 12.42
C LEU A 391 14.90 -10.21 13.52
N ARG A 392 15.05 -8.88 13.33
CA ARG A 392 15.50 -7.98 14.41
C ARG A 392 14.40 -7.85 15.45
N ARG A 393 14.81 -7.78 16.72
CA ARG A 393 13.88 -7.68 17.85
C ARG A 393 13.22 -6.31 17.99
N THR A 394 13.70 -5.30 17.28
CA THR A 394 13.10 -3.96 17.25
C THR A 394 12.17 -3.83 16.06
N VAL A 395 10.90 -3.54 16.34
CA VAL A 395 9.86 -3.28 15.34
C VAL A 395 9.62 -1.78 15.27
N ALA A 396 9.74 -1.20 14.10
CA ALA A 396 9.28 0.17 13.87
C ALA A 396 7.77 0.13 13.64
N VAL A 397 7.00 0.91 14.39
CA VAL A 397 5.54 0.89 14.35
C VAL A 397 5.01 2.27 13.99
N SER A 398 4.18 2.35 12.93
CA SER A 398 3.52 3.56 12.47
C SER A 398 2.01 3.36 12.40
N GLY A 399 1.25 4.45 12.40
CA GLY A 399 -0.21 4.43 12.45
C GLY A 399 -0.74 4.27 13.88
N GLY A 400 -2.05 4.21 14.03
CA GLY A 400 -2.69 3.94 15.32
C GLY A 400 -2.68 5.11 16.29
N ALA A 401 -3.60 6.07 16.11
CA ALA A 401 -3.88 7.10 17.11
C ALA A 401 -4.28 6.50 18.48
N ASP A 402 -4.70 5.23 18.53
CA ASP A 402 -5.42 4.64 19.66
C ASP A 402 -4.65 3.52 20.38
N ARG A 403 -3.33 3.41 20.16
CA ARG A 403 -2.48 2.35 20.75
C ARG A 403 -2.96 0.93 20.43
N LEU A 404 -3.64 0.74 19.30
CA LEU A 404 -4.05 -0.56 18.79
C LEU A 404 -2.87 -1.46 18.44
N ASP A 405 -1.69 -0.86 18.20
CA ASP A 405 -0.43 -1.58 18.02
C ASP A 405 -0.14 -2.55 19.17
N ARG A 406 -0.34 -2.12 20.43
CA ARG A 406 -0.15 -2.99 21.60
C ARG A 406 -1.13 -4.14 21.63
N LEU A 407 -2.37 -3.90 21.22
CA LEU A 407 -3.36 -4.96 21.07
C LEU A 407 -2.91 -5.97 20.01
N MET A 408 -2.52 -5.51 18.85
CA MET A 408 -2.13 -6.37 17.71
C MET A 408 -0.87 -7.19 17.97
N HIS A 409 0.01 -6.73 18.84
CA HIS A 409 1.25 -7.43 19.19
C HIS A 409 1.13 -8.31 20.45
N ARG A 410 -0.07 -8.37 21.07
CA ARG A 410 -0.30 -9.10 22.32
C ARG A 410 0.18 -10.56 22.26
N ASP A 411 -0.17 -11.25 21.16
CA ASP A 411 0.07 -12.69 20.99
C ASP A 411 1.36 -13.00 20.20
N TRP A 412 2.17 -11.97 19.91
CA TRP A 412 3.43 -12.18 19.21
C TRP A 412 4.42 -12.99 20.09
N PRO A 413 4.94 -14.12 19.58
CA PRO A 413 5.82 -14.99 20.36
C PRO A 413 7.19 -14.35 20.58
N GLY A 414 7.66 -14.37 21.85
CA GLY A 414 8.96 -13.86 22.25
C GLY A 414 8.92 -12.41 22.74
N ARG A 415 10.11 -11.83 22.95
CA ARG A 415 10.27 -10.47 23.44
C ARG A 415 10.59 -9.52 22.29
N TRP A 416 9.83 -8.43 22.16
CA TRP A 416 9.96 -7.41 21.14
C TRP A 416 10.14 -6.04 21.74
N GLN A 417 10.91 -5.20 21.06
CA GLN A 417 11.04 -3.77 21.36
C GLN A 417 10.27 -3.00 20.28
N TYR A 418 9.33 -2.18 20.68
CA TYR A 418 8.52 -1.38 19.76
C TYR A 418 9.02 0.05 19.74
N ARG A 419 9.37 0.54 18.56
CA ARG A 419 9.80 1.91 18.32
C ARG A 419 8.70 2.64 17.53
N PRO A 420 7.91 3.50 18.18
CA PRO A 420 6.92 4.32 17.49
C PRO A 420 7.60 5.23 16.45
N VAL A 421 6.97 5.35 15.31
CA VAL A 421 7.42 6.20 14.20
C VAL A 421 6.24 7.01 13.71
N THR A 422 6.26 8.32 13.96
CA THR A 422 5.25 9.26 13.46
C THR A 422 5.62 9.73 12.06
N ASP A 423 4.62 10.07 11.26
CA ASP A 423 4.76 10.63 9.91
C ASP A 423 5.74 9.84 9.04
N ALA A 424 5.63 8.49 9.14
CA ALA A 424 6.64 7.57 8.62
C ALA A 424 6.87 7.75 7.13
N THR A 425 5.80 7.92 6.35
CA THR A 425 5.87 8.13 4.91
C THR A 425 6.55 9.46 4.59
N MET A 426 6.06 10.55 5.18
CA MET A 426 6.58 11.89 4.92
C MET A 426 8.06 12.02 5.30
N ARG A 427 8.42 11.58 6.49
CA ARG A 427 9.81 11.60 6.97
C ARG A 427 10.72 10.64 6.19
N GLY A 428 10.17 9.56 5.69
CA GLY A 428 10.87 8.63 4.81
C GLY A 428 11.19 9.22 3.44
N LEU A 429 10.28 10.03 2.87
CA LEU A 429 10.51 10.79 1.64
C LEU A 429 11.70 11.74 1.75
N GLY A 430 11.87 12.38 2.90
CA GLY A 430 13.01 13.28 3.14
C GLY A 430 14.37 12.58 3.18
N LEU A 431 14.42 11.24 3.13
CA LEU A 431 15.67 10.47 3.02
C LEU A 431 16.07 10.20 1.56
N LEU A 432 15.21 10.50 0.60
CA LEU A 432 15.54 10.39 -0.82
C LEU A 432 16.47 11.53 -1.19
N THR A 433 17.68 11.20 -1.63
CA THR A 433 18.65 12.18 -2.11
C THR A 433 18.53 12.27 -3.62
N PRO A 434 18.16 13.45 -4.18
CA PRO A 434 18.00 13.59 -5.62
C PRO A 434 19.25 13.18 -6.40
N ARG A 435 19.10 12.27 -7.36
CA ARG A 435 20.16 11.85 -8.30
C ARG A 435 19.72 12.14 -9.73
N ALA A 436 20.63 12.65 -10.56
CA ALA A 436 20.40 12.75 -11.99
C ALA A 436 20.25 11.34 -12.61
N ARG A 437 19.57 11.29 -13.74
CA ARG A 437 19.38 10.09 -14.56
C ARG A 437 20.69 9.63 -15.21
#